data_1d75cd085f4e13698a61a5a497786e0b
#
_entry.id   1d75cd085f4e13698a61a5a497786e0b
#
_cell.length_a   1.000
_cell.length_b   1.000
_cell.length_c   1.000
_cell.angle_alpha   90.00
_cell.angle_beta   90.00
_cell.angle_gamma   90.00
#
_symmetry.space_group_name_H-M   'P 1'
#
loop_
_entity.id
_entity.type
_entity.pdbx_description
1 polymer ?
#
loop_
_entity_poly.entity_id
_entity_poly.type
_entity_poly.pdbx_seq_one_letter_code
_entity_poly.pdbx_strand_id
1 'polypeptide(L)'
;ISALSEKTKLVALNFVSNVTGTEQPIKRLIQLIRIHSHALVLVDAAQAISHIKIDLQDLDADFLAFSAHKIYGPNGLGVLTGKLTALSQLQPLFFGGKMVDRVSNNRITFAELPYRLEAGTPNIAGVIGFNAIL
;
A
#
# COMPACT_ATOMS: atom_id res chain seq x y z
N ILE A 1 -5.61 15.74 -15.21
CA ILE A 1 -4.60 16.79 -14.93
C ILE A 1 -5.29 17.97 -14.23
N SER A 2 -6.45 18.44 -14.70
CA SER A 2 -7.17 19.56 -14.10
C SER A 2 -7.53 19.40 -12.61
N ALA A 3 -7.57 18.20 -12.10
CA ALA A 3 -7.81 17.89 -10.67
C ALA A 3 -6.54 17.95 -9.80
N LEU A 4 -5.34 18.06 -10.42
CA LEU A 4 -4.08 18.14 -9.69
C LEU A 4 -3.76 19.58 -9.32
N SER A 5 -3.27 19.77 -8.10
CA SER A 5 -2.76 21.06 -7.63
C SER A 5 -1.62 20.83 -6.62
N GLU A 6 -0.96 21.90 -6.20
CA GLU A 6 0.06 21.84 -5.12
C GLU A 6 -0.51 21.35 -3.78
N LYS A 7 -1.82 21.44 -3.59
CA LYS A 7 -2.52 20.92 -2.41
C LYS A 7 -2.79 19.42 -2.47
N THR A 8 -2.66 18.81 -3.66
CA THR A 8 -2.88 17.36 -3.83
C THR A 8 -1.74 16.62 -3.15
N LYS A 9 -2.07 15.82 -2.13
CA LYS A 9 -1.09 15.06 -1.34
C LYS A 9 -1.02 13.59 -1.74
N LEU A 10 -2.14 13.04 -2.19
CA LEU A 10 -2.25 11.64 -2.59
C LEU A 10 -3.18 11.52 -3.80
N VAL A 11 -2.78 10.70 -4.75
CA VAL A 11 -3.61 10.26 -5.88
C VAL A 11 -3.76 8.76 -5.78
N ALA A 12 -4.99 8.28 -5.61
CA ALA A 12 -5.31 6.87 -5.61
C ALA A 12 -5.85 6.46 -6.99
N LEU A 13 -5.26 5.43 -7.57
CA LEU A 13 -5.60 4.91 -8.90
C LEU A 13 -5.99 3.44 -8.81
N ASN A 14 -7.12 3.08 -9.38
CA ASN A 14 -7.49 1.68 -9.58
C ASN A 14 -6.80 1.16 -10.84
N PHE A 15 -6.09 0.02 -10.76
CA PHE A 15 -5.38 -0.54 -11.90
C PHE A 15 -6.34 -1.24 -12.87
N VAL A 16 -7.21 -2.12 -12.34
CA VAL A 16 -8.20 -2.86 -13.12
C VAL A 16 -9.56 -2.76 -12.45
N SER A 17 -10.58 -2.40 -13.20
CA SER A 17 -11.94 -2.34 -12.70
C SER A 17 -12.48 -3.74 -12.38
N ASN A 18 -13.03 -3.93 -11.19
CA ASN A 18 -13.71 -5.18 -10.81
C ASN A 18 -15.07 -5.38 -11.50
N VAL A 19 -15.62 -4.35 -12.11
CA VAL A 19 -16.92 -4.40 -12.79
C VAL A 19 -16.76 -4.63 -14.30
N THR A 20 -15.90 -3.84 -14.93
CA THR A 20 -15.75 -3.85 -16.40
C THR A 20 -14.52 -4.61 -16.88
N GLY A 21 -13.58 -4.93 -15.98
CA GLY A 21 -12.27 -5.49 -16.36
C GLY A 21 -11.36 -4.48 -17.09
N THR A 22 -11.77 -3.22 -17.17
CA THR A 22 -10.97 -2.18 -17.86
C THR A 22 -9.64 -1.98 -17.13
N GLU A 23 -8.55 -2.18 -17.84
CA GLU A 23 -7.19 -1.87 -17.38
C GLU A 23 -6.87 -0.39 -17.63
N GLN A 24 -6.41 0.29 -16.60
CA GLN A 24 -5.98 1.69 -16.70
C GLN A 24 -4.50 1.76 -17.10
N PRO A 25 -4.09 2.75 -17.91
CA PRO A 25 -2.70 2.96 -18.29
C PRO A 25 -1.90 3.58 -17.12
N ILE A 26 -1.76 2.84 -16.01
CA ILE A 26 -1.27 3.34 -14.72
C ILE A 26 0.11 3.98 -14.84
N LYS A 27 1.05 3.33 -15.54
CA LYS A 27 2.41 3.87 -15.73
C LYS A 27 2.37 5.26 -16.36
N ARG A 28 1.55 5.44 -17.41
CA ARG A 28 1.38 6.74 -18.07
C ARG A 28 0.73 7.77 -17.16
N LEU A 29 -0.28 7.34 -16.38
CA LEU A 29 -0.95 8.23 -15.42
C LEU A 29 0.02 8.70 -14.35
N ILE A 30 0.85 7.80 -13.80
CA ILE A 30 1.89 8.15 -12.82
C ILE A 30 2.88 9.15 -13.41
N GLN A 31 3.38 8.91 -14.62
CA GLN A 31 4.29 9.86 -15.29
C GLN A 31 3.67 11.24 -15.41
N LEU A 32 2.40 11.34 -15.80
CA LEU A 32 1.69 12.61 -15.86
C LEU A 32 1.53 13.27 -14.49
N ILE A 33 1.25 12.48 -13.44
CA ILE A 33 1.17 13.00 -12.07
C ILE A 33 2.51 13.57 -11.64
N ARG A 34 3.63 12.86 -11.89
CA ARG A 34 4.98 13.31 -11.53
C ARG A 34 5.38 14.64 -12.22
N ILE A 35 4.88 14.87 -13.44
CA ILE A 35 5.14 16.12 -14.16
C ILE A 35 4.38 17.30 -13.54
N HIS A 36 3.18 17.06 -13.02
CA HIS A 36 2.26 18.12 -12.61
C HIS A 36 2.06 18.25 -11.10
N SER A 37 2.58 17.32 -10.29
CA SER A 37 2.36 17.30 -8.85
C SER A 37 3.45 16.51 -8.12
N HIS A 38 3.68 16.87 -6.86
CA HIS A 38 4.48 16.09 -5.90
C HIS A 38 3.65 15.11 -5.07
N ALA A 39 2.40 14.87 -5.46
CA ALA A 39 1.51 13.95 -4.75
C ALA A 39 2.07 12.52 -4.74
N LEU A 40 1.92 11.83 -3.62
CA LEU A 40 2.15 10.39 -3.53
C LEU A 40 1.12 9.65 -4.38
N VAL A 41 1.49 8.51 -4.95
CA VAL A 41 0.60 7.70 -5.77
C VAL A 41 0.39 6.33 -5.12
N LEU A 42 -0.87 6.03 -4.82
CA LEU A 42 -1.34 4.72 -4.40
C LEU A 42 -2.01 4.01 -5.58
N VAL A 43 -1.59 2.79 -5.87
CA VAL A 43 -2.22 1.93 -6.87
C VAL A 43 -3.01 0.83 -6.15
N ASP A 44 -4.31 0.78 -6.37
CA ASP A 44 -5.14 -0.36 -6.02
C ASP A 44 -4.99 -1.44 -7.10
N ALA A 45 -4.23 -2.47 -6.74
CA ALA A 45 -3.96 -3.62 -7.60
C ALA A 45 -4.82 -4.84 -7.26
N ALA A 46 -5.91 -4.66 -6.50
CA ALA A 46 -6.73 -5.78 -6.03
C ALA A 46 -7.22 -6.70 -7.15
N GLN A 47 -7.51 -6.17 -8.33
CA GLN A 47 -7.88 -6.98 -9.49
C GLN A 47 -6.70 -7.25 -10.43
N ALA A 48 -5.66 -6.42 -10.40
CA ALA A 48 -4.52 -6.57 -11.29
C ALA A 48 -3.54 -7.66 -10.85
N ILE A 49 -3.35 -7.82 -9.53
CA ILE A 49 -2.26 -8.61 -8.95
C ILE A 49 -2.21 -10.07 -9.41
N SER A 50 -3.35 -10.68 -9.73
CA SER A 50 -3.44 -12.07 -10.21
C SER A 50 -3.36 -12.21 -11.74
N HIS A 51 -3.45 -11.12 -12.50
CA HIS A 51 -3.59 -11.16 -13.95
C HIS A 51 -2.47 -10.42 -14.69
N ILE A 52 -1.83 -9.45 -14.05
CA ILE A 52 -0.84 -8.58 -14.66
C ILE A 52 0.47 -8.70 -13.88
N LYS A 53 1.58 -8.89 -14.60
CA LYS A 53 2.90 -8.79 -13.98
C LYS A 53 3.16 -7.34 -13.58
N ILE A 54 3.28 -7.10 -12.29
CA ILE A 54 3.52 -5.77 -11.74
C ILE A 54 4.97 -5.69 -11.26
N ASP A 55 5.72 -4.76 -11.83
CA ASP A 55 7.03 -4.35 -11.34
C ASP A 55 6.89 -2.98 -10.68
N LEU A 56 7.04 -2.92 -9.37
CA LEU A 56 6.87 -1.70 -8.59
C LEU A 56 7.91 -0.63 -8.91
N GLN A 57 9.13 -1.04 -9.27
CA GLN A 57 10.20 -0.10 -9.61
C GLN A 57 9.93 0.54 -10.98
N ASP A 58 9.53 -0.28 -11.96
CA ASP A 58 9.18 0.19 -13.30
C ASP A 58 7.91 1.04 -13.30
N LEU A 59 6.95 0.72 -12.41
CA LEU A 59 5.69 1.45 -12.28
C LEU A 59 5.87 2.83 -11.63
N ASP A 60 6.88 2.99 -10.77
CA ASP A 60 7.18 4.19 -9.99
C ASP A 60 6.04 4.64 -9.04
N ALA A 61 5.17 3.71 -8.63
CA ALA A 61 4.17 3.96 -7.60
C ALA A 61 4.83 4.13 -6.22
N ASP A 62 4.22 4.94 -5.35
CA ASP A 62 4.68 5.09 -3.97
C ASP A 62 4.11 4.00 -3.07
N PHE A 63 2.88 3.57 -3.37
CA PHE A 63 2.19 2.49 -2.67
C PHE A 63 1.47 1.58 -3.66
N LEU A 64 1.39 0.31 -3.31
CA LEU A 64 0.54 -0.68 -3.97
C LEU A 64 -0.24 -1.44 -2.90
N ALA A 65 -1.55 -1.58 -3.10
CA ALA A 65 -2.43 -2.31 -2.19
C ALA A 65 -3.16 -3.45 -2.92
N PHE A 66 -3.29 -4.59 -2.26
CA PHE A 66 -4.09 -5.72 -2.75
C PHE A 66 -4.54 -6.64 -1.63
N SER A 67 -5.41 -7.60 -1.94
CA SER A 67 -5.91 -8.59 -1.00
C SER A 67 -5.39 -9.98 -1.34
N ALA A 68 -4.94 -10.74 -0.35
CA ALA A 68 -4.35 -12.06 -0.53
C ALA A 68 -5.33 -13.06 -1.19
N HIS A 69 -6.63 -13.01 -0.83
CA HIS A 69 -7.62 -13.93 -1.41
C HIS A 69 -7.81 -13.77 -2.93
N LYS A 70 -7.35 -12.67 -3.51
CA LYS A 70 -7.42 -12.46 -4.96
C LYS A 70 -6.26 -13.08 -5.74
N ILE A 71 -5.25 -13.59 -5.03
CA ILE A 71 -4.13 -14.36 -5.59
C ILE A 71 -4.00 -15.72 -4.89
N TYR A 72 -5.15 -16.37 -4.65
CA TYR A 72 -5.24 -17.71 -4.05
C TYR A 72 -4.83 -17.79 -2.57
N GLY A 73 -4.59 -16.67 -1.90
CA GLY A 73 -4.26 -16.60 -0.49
C GLY A 73 -5.48 -16.64 0.42
N PRO A 74 -5.26 -16.66 1.73
CA PRO A 74 -6.33 -16.71 2.71
C PRO A 74 -7.15 -15.43 2.76
N ASN A 75 -8.41 -15.58 3.20
CA ASN A 75 -9.27 -14.42 3.49
C ASN A 75 -8.77 -13.64 4.71
N GLY A 76 -9.13 -12.36 4.78
CA GLY A 76 -8.82 -11.49 5.92
C GLY A 76 -7.38 -11.01 5.98
N LEU A 77 -6.62 -11.17 4.90
CA LEU A 77 -5.27 -10.65 4.76
C LEU A 77 -5.20 -9.66 3.59
N GLY A 78 -4.69 -8.47 3.85
CA GLY A 78 -4.37 -7.45 2.86
C GLY A 78 -2.90 -7.09 2.93
N VAL A 79 -2.38 -6.59 1.82
CA VAL A 79 -0.99 -6.14 1.70
C VAL A 79 -0.98 -4.69 1.24
N LEU A 80 -0.22 -3.86 1.95
CA LEU A 80 0.24 -2.56 1.49
C LEU A 80 1.76 -2.62 1.38
N THR A 81 2.28 -2.47 0.17
CA THR A 81 3.71 -2.35 -0.07
C THR A 81 4.02 -1.00 -0.71
N GLY A 82 5.28 -0.56 -0.66
CA GLY A 82 5.65 0.72 -1.25
C GLY A 82 7.09 1.12 -0.98
N LYS A 83 7.45 2.30 -1.50
CA LYS A 83 8.75 2.91 -1.27
C LYS A 83 8.93 3.19 0.21
N LEU A 84 10.11 2.87 0.75
CA LEU A 84 10.41 3.12 2.17
C LEU A 84 10.24 4.60 2.54
N THR A 85 10.62 5.50 1.63
CA THR A 85 10.46 6.95 1.79
C THR A 85 9.00 7.39 1.90
N ALA A 86 8.09 6.69 1.22
CA ALA A 86 6.66 6.94 1.30
C ALA A 86 6.04 6.30 2.56
N LEU A 87 6.37 5.05 2.85
CA LEU A 87 5.92 4.35 4.06
C LEU A 87 6.37 5.07 5.34
N SER A 88 7.56 5.67 5.34
CA SER A 88 8.08 6.40 6.50
C SER A 88 7.31 7.69 6.82
N GLN A 89 6.54 8.24 5.89
CA GLN A 89 5.67 9.40 6.12
C GLN A 89 4.33 9.04 6.76
N LEU A 90 3.95 7.74 6.73
CA LEU A 90 2.69 7.30 7.31
C LEU A 90 2.74 7.35 8.83
N GLN A 91 1.65 7.79 9.43
CA GLN A 91 1.45 7.73 10.86
C GLN A 91 0.54 6.55 11.21
N PRO A 92 0.73 5.90 12.36
CA PRO A 92 -0.18 4.87 12.83
C PRO A 92 -1.61 5.39 12.93
N LEU A 93 -2.57 4.65 12.37
CA LEU A 93 -3.99 4.96 12.50
C LEU A 93 -4.60 4.26 13.72
N PHE A 94 -4.13 3.04 13.99
CA PHE A 94 -4.54 2.24 15.14
C PHE A 94 -3.34 1.99 16.05
N PHE A 95 -3.63 1.80 17.34
CA PHE A 95 -2.61 1.55 18.35
C PHE A 95 -2.86 0.18 18.99
N GLY A 96 -1.78 -0.57 19.25
CA GLY A 96 -1.86 -1.92 19.80
C GLY A 96 -0.50 -2.49 20.15
N GLY A 97 -0.47 -3.75 20.50
CA GLY A 97 0.78 -4.47 20.80
C GLY A 97 1.75 -4.49 19.61
N LYS A 98 3.03 -4.69 19.90
CA LYS A 98 4.16 -4.85 18.96
C LYS A 98 4.60 -3.60 18.18
N MET A 99 3.77 -2.57 18.09
CA MET A 99 4.11 -1.35 17.34
C MET A 99 4.87 -0.30 18.16
N VAL A 100 5.04 -0.54 19.45
CA VAL A 100 5.68 0.37 20.40
C VAL A 100 7.08 -0.12 20.73
N ASP A 101 8.07 0.78 20.65
CA ASP A 101 9.44 0.53 21.10
C ASP A 101 9.58 0.86 22.60
N ARG A 102 9.21 2.08 22.99
CA ARG A 102 9.33 2.52 24.39
C ARG A 102 8.14 3.39 24.81
N VAL A 103 7.68 3.17 26.04
CA VAL A 103 6.66 3.99 26.68
C VAL A 103 7.24 4.62 27.94
N SER A 104 7.05 5.93 28.10
CA SER A 104 7.33 6.67 29.33
C SER A 104 6.12 7.55 29.67
N ASN A 105 6.11 8.18 30.85
CA ASN A 105 5.00 9.02 31.30
C ASN A 105 4.65 10.16 30.31
N ASN A 106 5.64 10.64 29.54
CA ASN A 106 5.48 11.81 28.68
C ASN A 106 5.76 11.53 27.19
N ARG A 107 6.15 10.32 26.83
CA ARG A 107 6.54 10.00 25.45
C ARG A 107 6.32 8.53 25.10
N ILE A 108 5.78 8.33 23.90
CA ILE A 108 5.70 7.02 23.25
C ILE A 108 6.58 7.08 22.00
N THR A 109 7.46 6.08 21.81
CA THR A 109 8.20 5.87 20.58
C THR A 109 7.72 4.60 19.92
N PHE A 110 7.60 4.65 18.61
CA PHE A 110 7.14 3.51 17.82
C PHE A 110 8.30 2.67 17.33
N ALA A 111 8.04 1.40 17.14
CA ALA A 111 8.96 0.48 16.49
C ALA A 111 9.24 0.91 15.03
N GLU A 112 10.29 0.34 14.45
CA GLU A 112 10.61 0.54 13.05
C GLU A 112 9.55 -0.06 12.11
N LEU A 113 9.55 0.37 10.86
CA LEU A 113 8.74 -0.25 9.81
C LEU A 113 9.12 -1.73 9.64
N PRO A 114 8.16 -2.60 9.39
CA PRO A 114 6.72 -2.33 9.20
C PRO A 114 5.92 -2.26 10.50
N TYR A 115 6.48 -2.66 11.64
CA TYR A 115 5.77 -2.91 12.90
C TYR A 115 5.00 -1.70 13.44
N ARG A 116 5.49 -0.49 13.22
CA ARG A 116 4.78 0.72 13.67
C ARG A 116 3.44 0.95 12.97
N LEU A 117 3.19 0.29 11.82
CA LEU A 117 1.94 0.39 11.07
C LEU A 117 1.03 -0.83 11.27
N GLU A 118 1.48 -1.83 12.05
CA GLU A 118 0.79 -3.10 12.28
C GLU A 118 0.41 -3.24 13.76
N ALA A 119 -0.76 -2.70 14.12
CA ALA A 119 -1.24 -2.71 15.51
C ALA A 119 -1.78 -4.08 15.93
N GLY A 120 -1.24 -4.63 17.01
CA GLY A 120 -1.71 -5.87 17.61
C GLY A 120 -1.04 -7.13 17.09
N THR A 121 -1.53 -8.28 17.51
CA THR A 121 -1.05 -9.59 17.03
C THR A 121 -1.48 -9.78 15.58
N PRO A 122 -0.55 -10.01 14.64
CA PRO A 122 -0.90 -10.22 13.24
C PRO A 122 -1.67 -11.53 13.04
N ASN A 123 -2.37 -11.63 11.92
CA ASN A 123 -2.99 -12.89 11.48
C ASN A 123 -1.90 -13.91 11.06
N ILE A 124 -1.27 -14.56 12.05
CA ILE A 124 -0.10 -15.42 11.86
C ILE A 124 -0.42 -16.55 10.87
N ALA A 125 -1.55 -17.24 11.07
CA ALA A 125 -1.97 -18.34 10.20
C ALA A 125 -2.19 -17.87 8.76
N GLY A 126 -2.82 -16.70 8.59
CA GLY A 126 -3.02 -16.09 7.27
C GLY A 126 -1.70 -15.73 6.59
N VAL A 127 -0.74 -15.16 7.33
CA VAL A 127 0.57 -14.78 6.78
C VAL A 127 1.36 -16.03 6.36
N ILE A 128 1.37 -17.08 7.17
CA ILE A 128 2.03 -18.35 6.82
C ILE A 128 1.38 -18.97 5.57
N GLY A 129 0.04 -19.03 5.54
CA GLY A 129 -0.68 -19.52 4.37
C GLY A 129 -0.43 -18.69 3.11
N PHE A 130 -0.30 -17.37 3.25
CA PHE A 130 0.04 -16.50 2.13
C PHE A 130 1.46 -16.71 1.62
N ASN A 131 2.43 -16.91 2.52
CA ASN A 131 3.81 -17.20 2.13
C ASN A 131 3.95 -18.49 1.30
N ALA A 132 3.04 -19.44 1.48
CA ALA A 132 3.08 -20.71 0.74
C ALA A 132 2.70 -20.57 -0.75
N ILE A 133 2.14 -19.44 -1.15
CA ILE A 133 1.69 -19.17 -2.54
C ILE A 133 2.50 -18.08 -3.24
N LEU A 134 3.42 -17.41 -2.55
CA LEU A 134 4.38 -16.46 -3.10
C LEU A 134 5.62 -17.17 -3.59
#